data_936dcc19fc961ae6da4d0fa271d05a80
#
_entry.id   936dcc19fc961ae6da4d0fa271d05a80
#
_cell.length_a   1.000
_cell.length_b   1.000
_cell.length_c   1.000
_cell.angle_alpha   90.00
_cell.angle_beta   90.00
_cell.angle_gamma   90.00
#
_symmetry.space_group_name_H-M   'P 1'
#
loop_
_entity.id
_entity.type
_entity.pdbx_description
1 polymer ?
#
loop_
_entity_poly.entity_id
_entity_poly.type
_entity_poly.pdbx_seq_one_letter_code
_entity_poly.pdbx_strand_id
1 'polypeptide(L)'
;MSQPSETASPQLQWRLGVGDAVLIGLGSMIGAGIFAALAPAARAAGSGLLAALAVAAVVAYCNASSSARLAARYPASGGTYVYGRERLGDFWGYLAGWAFIIGKTASCAAMALTVGSYVWPGHAHAVAVAAVVALTAVNYVGIQKSAWLTRVVVAIVLAVLAAVVVTGLTSATADAERLSVGSDATVTGVLQAAGLLFFAFAGYARIATLGEEVRDPARTIPRAIPLALGLTLVVYAMVAVAVLMVLGPRGLGEAAAPLPDAVRAGGADWLSPVVR
;
A
#
# COMPACT_ATOMS: atom_id res chain seq x y z
N MET A 1 47.96 -31.66 3.75
CA MET A 1 47.23 -30.58 3.02
C MET A 1 45.83 -30.54 3.57
N SER A 2 45.60 -29.65 4.52
CA SER A 2 44.30 -29.45 5.18
C SER A 2 43.46 -28.57 4.26
N GLN A 3 42.25 -29.01 3.86
CA GLN A 3 41.30 -28.19 3.13
C GLN A 3 40.85 -27.02 4.01
N PRO A 4 40.72 -25.81 3.46
CA PRO A 4 40.11 -24.70 4.20
C PRO A 4 38.64 -25.02 4.43
N SER A 5 38.16 -24.92 5.66
CA SER A 5 36.75 -24.98 6.02
C SER A 5 35.99 -23.90 5.28
N GLU A 6 35.10 -24.30 4.36
CA GLU A 6 34.07 -23.41 3.81
C GLU A 6 33.29 -22.80 4.99
N THR A 7 33.49 -21.53 5.19
CA THR A 7 32.63 -20.72 6.07
C THR A 7 31.26 -20.70 5.44
N ALA A 8 30.35 -21.53 5.99
CA ALA A 8 28.95 -21.55 5.60
C ALA A 8 28.40 -20.12 5.79
N SER A 9 28.05 -19.49 4.68
CA SER A 9 27.30 -18.24 4.67
C SER A 9 26.06 -18.40 5.58
N PRO A 10 25.71 -17.42 6.43
CA PRO A 10 24.54 -17.53 7.27
C PRO A 10 23.31 -17.69 6.40
N GLN A 11 22.80 -18.93 6.29
CA GLN A 11 21.57 -19.22 5.58
C GLN A 11 20.44 -18.45 6.27
N LEU A 12 19.80 -17.55 5.55
CA LEU A 12 18.58 -16.87 5.98
C LEU A 12 17.58 -17.94 6.46
N GLN A 13 17.23 -17.90 7.74
CA GLN A 13 16.39 -18.95 8.34
C GLN A 13 14.96 -18.77 7.86
N TRP A 14 14.45 -19.75 7.15
CA TRP A 14 13.07 -19.92 6.66
C TRP A 14 12.08 -19.96 7.84
N ARG A 15 11.68 -18.78 8.34
CA ARG A 15 10.89 -18.68 9.59
C ARG A 15 9.46 -18.21 9.37
N LEU A 16 9.17 -17.50 8.27
CA LEU A 16 7.89 -16.85 8.06
C LEU A 16 6.83 -17.82 7.50
N GLY A 17 5.67 -17.85 8.15
CA GLY A 17 4.49 -18.57 7.66
C GLY A 17 3.60 -17.70 6.75
N VAL A 18 2.49 -18.29 6.26
CA VAL A 18 1.50 -17.56 5.43
C VAL A 18 0.97 -16.32 6.16
N GLY A 19 0.64 -16.44 7.46
CA GLY A 19 0.13 -15.32 8.25
C GLY A 19 1.13 -14.17 8.37
N ASP A 20 2.41 -14.46 8.56
CA ASP A 20 3.47 -13.45 8.62
C ASP A 20 3.64 -12.75 7.26
N ALA A 21 3.63 -13.52 6.18
CA ALA A 21 3.71 -12.98 4.82
C ALA A 21 2.51 -12.08 4.49
N VAL A 22 1.30 -12.46 4.91
CA VAL A 22 0.09 -11.63 4.78
C VAL A 22 0.22 -10.33 5.57
N LEU A 23 0.69 -10.38 6.83
CA LEU A 23 0.88 -9.18 7.66
C LEU A 23 1.94 -8.24 7.08
N ILE A 24 3.05 -8.78 6.55
CA ILE A 24 4.06 -7.99 5.85
C ILE A 24 3.45 -7.34 4.60
N GLY A 25 2.64 -8.10 3.86
CA GLY A 25 1.92 -7.60 2.69
C GLY A 25 0.93 -6.48 3.05
N LEU A 26 0.12 -6.68 4.09
CA LEU A 26 -0.80 -5.64 4.59
C LEU A 26 -0.03 -4.38 5.00
N GLY A 27 1.04 -4.52 5.78
CA GLY A 27 1.87 -3.37 6.18
C GLY A 27 2.55 -2.67 5.00
N SER A 28 2.77 -3.36 3.87
CA SER A 28 3.33 -2.78 2.66
C SER A 28 2.29 -2.12 1.76
N MET A 29 1.02 -2.53 1.83
CA MET A 29 -0.10 -1.98 1.07
C MET A 29 -0.82 -0.88 1.85
N ILE A 30 -1.14 -1.12 3.13
CA ILE A 30 -1.82 -0.15 3.99
C ILE A 30 -0.80 0.89 4.47
N GLY A 31 -0.60 1.91 3.65
CA GLY A 31 0.34 2.99 3.86
C GLY A 31 -0.10 4.21 3.06
N ALA A 32 0.84 4.94 2.43
CA ALA A 32 0.52 6.16 1.67
C ALA A 32 -0.61 6.00 0.65
N GLY A 33 -0.86 4.78 0.15
CA GLY A 33 -1.92 4.52 -0.82
C GLY A 33 -3.29 4.96 -0.34
N ILE A 34 -3.73 4.54 0.84
CA ILE A 34 -5.05 4.89 1.38
C ILE A 34 -5.09 6.34 1.89
N PHE A 35 -3.96 6.86 2.39
CA PHE A 35 -3.88 8.20 2.95
C PHE A 35 -3.74 9.29 1.87
N ALA A 36 -3.09 9.00 0.74
CA ALA A 36 -2.73 9.99 -0.27
C ALA A 36 -3.46 9.81 -1.62
N ALA A 37 -3.83 8.58 -2.01
CA ALA A 37 -4.36 8.33 -3.36
C ALA A 37 -5.85 8.68 -3.50
N LEU A 38 -6.63 8.70 -2.41
CA LEU A 38 -8.09 8.91 -2.48
C LEU A 38 -8.46 10.30 -3.02
N ALA A 39 -7.81 11.37 -2.56
CA ALA A 39 -8.13 12.72 -2.99
C ALA A 39 -7.83 12.95 -4.49
N PRO A 40 -6.63 12.65 -5.02
CA PRO A 40 -6.37 12.80 -6.44
C PRO A 40 -7.23 11.84 -7.29
N ALA A 41 -7.57 10.65 -6.81
CA ALA A 41 -8.47 9.73 -7.50
C ALA A 41 -9.90 10.27 -7.56
N ALA A 42 -10.40 10.87 -6.46
CA ALA A 42 -11.72 11.51 -6.43
C ALA A 42 -11.78 12.73 -7.36
N ARG A 43 -10.70 13.51 -7.45
CA ARG A 43 -10.62 14.63 -8.43
C ARG A 43 -10.72 14.14 -9.88
N ALA A 44 -10.12 12.99 -10.19
CA ALA A 44 -10.13 12.45 -11.53
C ALA A 44 -11.45 11.77 -11.88
N ALA A 45 -12.01 10.96 -10.99
CA ALA A 45 -13.17 10.12 -11.24
C ALA A 45 -14.51 10.74 -10.82
N GLY A 46 -14.49 11.80 -9.98
CA GLY A 46 -15.71 12.33 -9.39
C GLY A 46 -16.49 11.25 -8.64
N SER A 47 -17.78 11.13 -8.92
CA SER A 47 -18.67 10.08 -8.39
C SER A 47 -18.30 8.67 -8.84
N GLY A 48 -17.43 8.50 -9.85
CA GLY A 48 -16.93 7.22 -10.34
C GLY A 48 -15.81 6.59 -9.50
N LEU A 49 -15.46 7.14 -8.33
CA LEU A 49 -14.33 6.68 -7.52
C LEU A 49 -14.40 5.20 -7.13
N LEU A 50 -15.57 4.71 -6.74
CA LEU A 50 -15.74 3.29 -6.38
C LEU A 50 -15.60 2.36 -7.60
N ALA A 51 -16.05 2.79 -8.77
CA ALA A 51 -15.83 2.07 -10.03
C ALA A 51 -14.32 2.04 -10.36
N ALA A 52 -13.62 3.16 -10.17
CA ALA A 52 -12.16 3.23 -10.33
C ALA A 52 -11.43 2.28 -9.37
N LEU A 53 -11.88 2.19 -8.11
CA LEU A 53 -11.33 1.26 -7.13
C LEU A 53 -11.54 -0.20 -7.57
N ALA A 54 -12.72 -0.54 -8.09
CA ALA A 54 -12.99 -1.87 -8.59
C ALA A 54 -12.10 -2.23 -9.80
N VAL A 55 -11.91 -1.31 -10.74
CA VAL A 55 -10.99 -1.50 -11.88
C VAL A 55 -9.55 -1.68 -11.38
N ALA A 56 -9.09 -0.83 -10.46
CA ALA A 56 -7.76 -0.94 -9.85
C ALA A 56 -7.56 -2.30 -9.17
N ALA A 57 -8.57 -2.79 -8.45
CA ALA A 57 -8.53 -4.08 -7.78
C ALA A 57 -8.43 -5.26 -8.77
N VAL A 58 -9.17 -5.22 -9.88
CA VAL A 58 -9.08 -6.24 -10.94
C VAL A 58 -7.69 -6.27 -11.56
N VAL A 59 -7.14 -5.11 -11.92
CA VAL A 59 -5.77 -5.00 -12.49
C VAL A 59 -4.73 -5.48 -11.47
N ALA A 60 -4.87 -5.07 -10.20
CA ALA A 60 -3.98 -5.49 -9.12
C ALA A 60 -4.05 -7.01 -8.91
N TYR A 61 -5.24 -7.61 -8.93
CA TYR A 61 -5.41 -9.05 -8.81
C TYR A 61 -4.76 -9.83 -9.96
N CYS A 62 -4.95 -9.40 -11.20
CA CYS A 62 -4.33 -10.01 -12.37
C CYS A 62 -2.79 -9.96 -12.29
N ASN A 63 -2.24 -8.79 -11.94
CA ASN A 63 -0.80 -8.59 -11.81
C ASN A 63 -0.22 -9.36 -10.63
N ALA A 64 -0.88 -9.31 -9.46
CA ALA A 64 -0.49 -10.03 -8.27
C ALA A 64 -0.52 -11.55 -8.46
N SER A 65 -1.55 -12.08 -9.14
CA SER A 65 -1.67 -13.51 -9.45
C SER A 65 -0.56 -13.98 -10.39
N SER A 66 -0.20 -13.18 -11.39
CA SER A 66 0.92 -13.46 -12.28
C SER A 66 2.25 -13.46 -11.52
N SER A 67 2.46 -12.45 -10.66
CA SER A 67 3.65 -12.35 -9.82
C SER A 67 3.75 -13.51 -8.83
N ALA A 68 2.63 -13.95 -8.24
CA ALA A 68 2.57 -15.07 -7.33
C ALA A 68 3.02 -16.40 -7.98
N ARG A 69 2.55 -16.65 -9.21
CA ARG A 69 2.93 -17.84 -10.00
C ARG A 69 4.41 -17.79 -10.37
N LEU A 70 4.93 -16.64 -10.74
CA LEU A 70 6.35 -16.47 -11.06
C LEU A 70 7.22 -16.63 -9.82
N ALA A 71 6.82 -16.06 -8.67
CA ALA A 71 7.53 -16.22 -7.41
C ALA A 71 7.58 -17.67 -6.92
N ALA A 72 6.51 -18.45 -7.15
CA ALA A 72 6.48 -19.86 -6.83
C ALA A 72 7.45 -20.68 -7.71
N ARG A 73 7.67 -20.26 -8.95
CA ARG A 73 8.57 -20.93 -9.89
C ARG A 73 10.03 -20.51 -9.74
N TYR A 74 10.25 -19.25 -9.35
CA TYR A 74 11.57 -18.65 -9.15
C TYR A 74 11.66 -18.08 -7.73
N PRO A 75 11.87 -18.92 -6.71
CA PRO A 75 11.82 -18.53 -5.31
C PRO A 75 13.07 -17.78 -4.83
N ALA A 76 13.76 -17.08 -5.73
CA ALA A 76 14.92 -16.26 -5.43
C ALA A 76 14.50 -14.83 -5.05
N SER A 77 15.30 -14.15 -4.23
CA SER A 77 15.14 -12.73 -3.97
C SER A 77 15.40 -11.92 -5.23
N GLY A 78 14.56 -10.89 -5.49
CA GLY A 78 14.69 -9.99 -6.66
C GLY A 78 13.38 -9.79 -7.44
N GLY A 79 12.36 -10.63 -7.21
CA GLY A 79 11.03 -10.42 -7.78
C GLY A 79 11.03 -10.25 -9.29
N THR A 80 10.39 -9.19 -9.80
CA THR A 80 10.20 -8.94 -11.24
C THR A 80 11.50 -8.86 -12.04
N TYR A 81 12.60 -8.42 -11.42
CA TYR A 81 13.92 -8.43 -12.05
C TYR A 81 14.34 -9.86 -12.45
N VAL A 82 14.24 -10.79 -11.50
CA VAL A 82 14.60 -12.20 -11.74
C VAL A 82 13.70 -12.82 -12.80
N TYR A 83 12.39 -12.59 -12.70
CA TYR A 83 11.43 -13.16 -13.64
C TYR A 83 11.64 -12.65 -15.07
N GLY A 84 11.91 -11.34 -15.21
CA GLY A 84 12.20 -10.72 -16.49
C GLY A 84 13.45 -11.29 -17.12
N ARG A 85 14.52 -11.42 -16.35
CA ARG A 85 15.79 -11.97 -16.78
C ARG A 85 15.68 -13.44 -17.24
N GLU A 86 15.07 -14.29 -16.42
CA GLU A 86 14.94 -15.72 -16.68
C GLU A 86 13.99 -16.05 -17.85
N ARG A 87 12.97 -15.19 -18.08
CA ARG A 87 11.94 -15.47 -19.09
C ARG A 87 12.15 -14.72 -20.40
N LEU A 88 12.67 -13.52 -20.35
CA LEU A 88 12.71 -12.59 -21.48
C LEU A 88 14.15 -12.19 -21.85
N GLY A 89 15.14 -12.53 -20.99
CA GLY A 89 16.54 -12.21 -21.17
C GLY A 89 17.02 -10.98 -20.42
N ASP A 90 18.32 -10.73 -20.46
CA ASP A 90 19.03 -9.76 -19.61
C ASP A 90 18.53 -8.33 -19.77
N PHE A 91 18.21 -7.90 -21.00
CA PHE A 91 17.68 -6.54 -21.26
C PHE A 91 16.37 -6.30 -20.52
N TRP A 92 15.42 -7.21 -20.59
CA TRP A 92 14.13 -7.09 -19.94
C TRP A 92 14.24 -7.19 -18.40
N GLY A 93 15.16 -8.03 -17.93
CA GLY A 93 15.50 -8.09 -16.50
C GLY A 93 16.05 -6.75 -16.01
N TYR A 94 17.02 -6.17 -16.73
CA TYR A 94 17.58 -4.86 -16.41
C TYR A 94 16.50 -3.76 -16.38
N LEU A 95 15.66 -3.70 -17.42
CA LEU A 95 14.58 -2.72 -17.51
C LEU A 95 13.59 -2.84 -16.34
N ALA A 96 13.21 -4.07 -15.98
CA ALA A 96 12.32 -4.32 -14.84
C ALA A 96 12.95 -3.88 -13.51
N GLY A 97 14.24 -4.19 -13.31
CA GLY A 97 14.99 -3.76 -12.11
C GLY A 97 15.12 -2.25 -12.02
N TRP A 98 15.45 -1.59 -13.12
CA TRP A 98 15.57 -0.14 -13.19
C TRP A 98 14.25 0.58 -12.92
N ALA A 99 13.17 0.11 -13.57
CA ALA A 99 11.82 0.64 -13.35
C ALA A 99 11.37 0.43 -11.89
N PHE A 100 11.72 -0.72 -11.28
CA PHE A 100 11.43 -0.98 -9.88
C PHE A 100 12.13 0.02 -8.94
N ILE A 101 13.41 0.32 -9.18
CA ILE A 101 14.18 1.28 -8.37
C ILE A 101 13.55 2.67 -8.47
N ILE A 102 13.26 3.15 -9.69
CA ILE A 102 12.61 4.47 -9.89
C ILE A 102 11.26 4.50 -9.20
N GLY A 103 10.42 3.47 -9.40
CA GLY A 103 9.10 3.39 -8.80
C GLY A 103 9.14 3.38 -7.27
N LYS A 104 10.11 2.67 -6.67
CA LYS A 104 10.30 2.66 -5.20
C LYS A 104 10.81 3.99 -4.67
N THR A 105 11.72 4.65 -5.38
CA THR A 105 12.21 5.99 -4.99
C THR A 105 11.06 7.01 -5.02
N ALA A 106 10.27 7.02 -6.08
CA ALA A 106 9.07 7.86 -6.18
C ALA A 106 8.05 7.55 -5.08
N SER A 107 7.86 6.26 -4.77
CA SER A 107 6.99 5.83 -3.67
C SER A 107 7.48 6.33 -2.30
N CYS A 108 8.80 6.29 -2.03
CA CYS A 108 9.37 6.83 -0.80
C CYS A 108 9.12 8.35 -0.70
N ALA A 109 9.29 9.09 -1.79
CA ALA A 109 9.01 10.52 -1.82
C ALA A 109 7.51 10.82 -1.57
N ALA A 110 6.61 10.06 -2.20
CA ALA A 110 5.17 10.19 -1.98
C ALA A 110 4.78 9.90 -0.52
N MET A 111 5.34 8.85 0.08
CA MET A 111 5.12 8.53 1.50
C MET A 111 5.62 9.64 2.42
N ALA A 112 6.81 10.18 2.18
CA ALA A 112 7.38 11.25 2.97
C ALA A 112 6.54 12.54 2.89
N LEU A 113 6.08 12.91 1.69
CA LEU A 113 5.19 14.06 1.48
C LEU A 113 3.82 13.84 2.14
N THR A 114 3.31 12.61 2.14
CA THR A 114 2.08 12.27 2.87
C THR A 114 2.24 12.52 4.36
N VAL A 115 3.34 12.03 4.97
CA VAL A 115 3.64 12.31 6.37
C VAL A 115 3.72 13.81 6.61
N GLY A 116 4.40 14.57 5.76
CA GLY A 116 4.49 16.02 5.84
C GLY A 116 3.12 16.71 5.81
N SER A 117 2.25 16.31 4.89
CA SER A 117 0.90 16.87 4.74
C SER A 117 -0.01 16.57 5.94
N TYR A 118 0.17 15.40 6.55
CA TYR A 118 -0.62 15.03 7.73
C TYR A 118 -0.09 15.67 9.02
N VAL A 119 1.24 15.72 9.21
CA VAL A 119 1.84 16.25 10.44
C VAL A 119 1.86 17.77 10.47
N TRP A 120 2.33 18.41 9.40
CA TRP A 120 2.44 19.88 9.32
C TRP A 120 2.25 20.38 7.90
N PRO A 121 1.00 20.60 7.44
CA PRO A 121 0.71 20.96 6.06
C PRO A 121 1.47 22.19 5.55
N GLY A 122 1.64 23.23 6.40
CA GLY A 122 2.36 24.46 6.03
C GLY A 122 3.86 24.27 5.78
N HIS A 123 4.45 23.17 6.25
CA HIS A 123 5.88 22.83 6.11
C HIS A 123 6.08 21.39 5.63
N ALA A 124 5.14 20.87 4.83
CA ALA A 124 5.10 19.48 4.41
C ALA A 124 6.42 18.98 3.79
N HIS A 125 7.09 19.79 2.98
CA HIS A 125 8.37 19.44 2.36
C HIS A 125 9.50 19.30 3.39
N ALA A 126 9.60 20.21 4.35
CA ALA A 126 10.62 20.15 5.39
C ALA A 126 10.43 18.91 6.29
N VAL A 127 9.19 18.62 6.67
CA VAL A 127 8.84 17.39 7.43
C VAL A 127 9.15 16.14 6.61
N ALA A 128 8.85 16.14 5.32
CA ALA A 128 9.16 15.03 4.43
C ALA A 128 10.67 14.74 4.37
N VAL A 129 11.48 15.78 4.18
CA VAL A 129 12.96 15.65 4.17
C VAL A 129 13.46 15.13 5.53
N ALA A 130 12.98 15.70 6.63
CA ALA A 130 13.34 15.26 7.97
C ALA A 130 12.99 13.78 8.21
N ALA A 131 11.81 13.34 7.77
CA ALA A 131 11.38 11.94 7.86
C ALA A 131 12.31 11.00 7.06
N VAL A 132 12.67 11.37 5.83
CA VAL A 132 13.60 10.57 5.01
C VAL A 132 14.98 10.47 5.67
N VAL A 133 15.52 11.59 6.16
CA VAL A 133 16.83 11.62 6.84
C VAL A 133 16.79 10.76 8.11
N ALA A 134 15.75 10.91 8.94
CA ALA A 134 15.60 10.13 10.17
C ALA A 134 15.50 8.63 9.90
N LEU A 135 14.67 8.21 8.94
CA LEU A 135 14.53 6.80 8.58
C LEU A 135 15.80 6.22 7.96
N THR A 136 16.52 7.02 7.18
CA THR A 136 17.81 6.62 6.60
C THR A 136 18.86 6.43 7.71
N ALA A 137 18.92 7.34 8.68
CA ALA A 137 19.81 7.21 9.85
C ALA A 137 19.49 5.96 10.67
N VAL A 138 18.20 5.68 10.94
CA VAL A 138 17.75 4.45 11.62
C VAL A 138 18.17 3.21 10.85
N ASN A 139 18.03 3.19 9.53
CA ASN A 139 18.47 2.07 8.71
C ASN A 139 19.99 1.91 8.71
N TYR A 140 20.73 3.01 8.69
CA TYR A 140 22.20 2.99 8.71
C TYR A 140 22.75 2.40 10.02
N VAL A 141 22.12 2.69 11.16
CA VAL A 141 22.47 2.10 12.47
C VAL A 141 22.11 0.61 12.54
N GLY A 142 21.40 0.07 11.56
CA GLY A 142 21.13 -1.37 11.47
C GLY A 142 20.07 -1.85 12.46
N ILE A 143 19.13 -1.00 12.85
CA ILE A 143 18.00 -1.41 13.68
C ILE A 143 17.12 -2.36 12.86
N GLN A 144 17.29 -3.65 13.12
CA GLN A 144 16.50 -4.68 12.46
C GLN A 144 15.02 -4.54 12.86
N LYS A 145 14.15 -4.44 11.86
CA LYS A 145 12.70 -4.38 12.09
C LYS A 145 12.25 -5.69 12.73
N SER A 146 11.89 -5.65 13.99
CA SER A 146 11.25 -6.78 14.66
C SER A 146 9.90 -7.06 13.95
N ALA A 147 9.62 -8.31 13.61
CA ALA A 147 8.32 -8.74 13.10
C ALA A 147 7.18 -8.36 14.07
N TRP A 148 7.47 -8.32 15.36
CA TRP A 148 6.55 -7.84 16.39
C TRP A 148 6.18 -6.36 16.20
N LEU A 149 7.17 -5.49 15.95
CA LEU A 149 6.92 -4.07 15.70
C LEU A 149 6.02 -3.85 14.47
N THR A 150 6.28 -4.57 13.39
CA THR A 150 5.43 -4.54 12.19
C THR A 150 3.99 -4.94 12.52
N ARG A 151 3.79 -6.01 13.31
CA ARG A 151 2.45 -6.44 13.74
C ARG A 151 1.72 -5.38 14.55
N VAL A 152 2.42 -4.76 15.51
CA VAL A 152 1.85 -3.70 16.35
C VAL A 152 1.46 -2.48 15.51
N VAL A 153 2.35 -2.01 14.63
CA VAL A 153 2.07 -0.87 13.75
C VAL A 153 0.88 -1.16 12.83
N VAL A 154 0.85 -2.32 12.18
CA VAL A 154 -0.28 -2.72 11.31
C VAL A 154 -1.59 -2.79 12.12
N ALA A 155 -1.56 -3.36 13.32
CA ALA A 155 -2.75 -3.44 14.18
C ALA A 155 -3.26 -2.04 14.57
N ILE A 156 -2.37 -1.12 14.94
CA ILE A 156 -2.73 0.27 15.26
C ILE A 156 -3.35 0.96 14.04
N VAL A 157 -2.72 0.87 12.86
CA VAL A 157 -3.24 1.48 11.64
C VAL A 157 -4.61 0.92 11.27
N LEU A 158 -4.80 -0.41 11.34
CA LEU A 158 -6.10 -1.03 11.09
C LEU A 158 -7.17 -0.59 12.10
N ALA A 159 -6.81 -0.45 13.38
CA ALA A 159 -7.73 0.05 14.40
C ALA A 159 -8.15 1.50 14.12
N VAL A 160 -7.20 2.35 13.72
CA VAL A 160 -7.48 3.74 13.32
C VAL A 160 -8.37 3.80 12.09
N LEU A 161 -8.08 3.00 11.04
CA LEU A 161 -8.93 2.93 9.85
C LEU A 161 -10.33 2.39 10.18
N ALA A 162 -10.45 1.40 11.06
CA ALA A 162 -11.74 0.92 11.53
C ALA A 162 -12.52 2.02 12.28
N ALA A 163 -11.85 2.81 13.11
CA ALA A 163 -12.47 3.96 13.78
C ALA A 163 -12.96 5.01 12.77
N VAL A 164 -12.18 5.30 11.71
CA VAL A 164 -12.60 6.21 10.62
C VAL A 164 -13.83 5.66 9.90
N VAL A 165 -13.86 4.35 9.60
CA VAL A 165 -15.02 3.70 8.96
C VAL A 165 -16.24 3.78 9.85
N VAL A 166 -16.13 3.40 11.12
CA VAL A 166 -17.26 3.42 12.06
C VAL A 166 -17.80 4.86 12.23
N THR A 167 -16.93 5.81 12.50
CA THR A 167 -17.35 7.23 12.66
C THR A 167 -17.95 7.79 11.38
N GLY A 168 -17.40 7.47 10.21
CA GLY A 168 -17.95 7.91 8.92
C GLY A 168 -19.33 7.31 8.63
N LEU A 169 -19.52 6.00 8.85
CA LEU A 169 -20.81 5.34 8.60
C LEU A 169 -21.91 5.68 9.60
N THR A 170 -21.54 6.00 10.85
CA THR A 170 -22.50 6.38 11.91
C THR A 170 -22.72 7.88 12.03
N SER A 171 -22.04 8.68 11.22
CA SER A 171 -22.16 10.13 11.22
C SER A 171 -23.57 10.59 10.79
N ALA A 172 -24.10 11.61 11.46
CA ALA A 172 -25.34 12.27 11.04
C ALA A 172 -25.21 13.00 9.69
N THR A 173 -23.98 13.28 9.25
CA THR A 173 -23.68 13.92 7.95
C THR A 173 -23.47 12.90 6.83
N ALA A 174 -23.50 11.59 7.15
CA ALA A 174 -23.34 10.52 6.16
C ALA A 174 -24.55 10.46 5.23
N ASP A 175 -24.26 10.52 3.94
CA ASP A 175 -25.30 10.53 2.91
C ASP A 175 -24.97 9.45 1.85
N ALA A 176 -25.82 8.44 1.77
CA ALA A 176 -25.66 7.33 0.83
C ALA A 176 -25.90 7.76 -0.64
N GLU A 177 -26.61 8.86 -0.90
CA GLU A 177 -26.80 9.38 -2.24
C GLU A 177 -25.47 9.80 -2.88
N ARG A 178 -24.48 10.20 -2.08
CA ARG A 178 -23.12 10.54 -2.51
C ARG A 178 -22.32 9.35 -3.10
N LEU A 179 -22.82 8.13 -2.93
CA LEU A 179 -22.24 6.93 -3.55
C LEU A 179 -22.78 6.69 -4.97
N SER A 180 -23.83 7.39 -5.36
CA SER A 180 -24.43 7.25 -6.69
C SER A 180 -23.48 7.79 -7.77
N VAL A 181 -23.41 7.07 -8.90
CA VAL A 181 -22.60 7.49 -10.05
C VAL A 181 -23.38 8.53 -10.84
N GLY A 182 -22.89 9.77 -10.85
CA GLY A 182 -23.47 10.89 -11.58
C GLY A 182 -22.86 11.09 -12.97
N SER A 183 -23.29 12.15 -13.65
CA SER A 183 -22.81 12.52 -14.98
C SER A 183 -21.37 13.07 -15.00
N ASP A 184 -20.80 13.34 -13.84
CA ASP A 184 -19.40 13.78 -13.65
C ASP A 184 -18.40 12.63 -13.77
N ALA A 185 -18.86 11.37 -13.67
CA ALA A 185 -18.05 10.17 -13.87
C ALA A 185 -17.80 9.94 -15.36
N THR A 186 -16.58 10.20 -15.80
CA THR A 186 -16.16 9.90 -17.18
C THR A 186 -15.30 8.64 -17.24
N VAL A 187 -15.33 7.91 -18.35
CA VAL A 187 -14.50 6.71 -18.53
C VAL A 187 -13.02 7.04 -18.36
N THR A 188 -12.56 8.13 -18.96
CA THR A 188 -11.15 8.58 -18.82
C THR A 188 -10.80 8.92 -17.37
N GLY A 189 -11.70 9.62 -16.65
CA GLY A 189 -11.51 9.94 -15.23
C GLY A 189 -11.45 8.68 -14.37
N VAL A 190 -12.33 7.71 -14.59
CA VAL A 190 -12.32 6.42 -13.90
C VAL A 190 -11.03 5.65 -14.16
N LEU A 191 -10.54 5.59 -15.40
CA LEU A 191 -9.29 4.90 -15.73
C LEU A 191 -8.07 5.61 -15.14
N GLN A 192 -8.05 6.95 -15.16
CA GLN A 192 -7.00 7.75 -14.52
C GLN A 192 -6.98 7.51 -13.00
N ALA A 193 -8.14 7.55 -12.35
CA ALA A 193 -8.26 7.26 -10.93
C ALA A 193 -7.88 5.82 -10.59
N ALA A 194 -8.24 4.85 -11.45
CA ALA A 194 -7.83 3.46 -11.28
C ALA A 194 -6.31 3.32 -11.32
N GLY A 195 -5.62 4.03 -12.21
CA GLY A 195 -4.15 4.09 -12.24
C GLY A 195 -3.55 4.67 -10.95
N LEU A 196 -4.14 5.74 -10.41
CA LEU A 196 -3.72 6.33 -9.14
C LEU A 196 -3.95 5.37 -7.95
N LEU A 197 -5.11 4.72 -7.91
CA LEU A 197 -5.46 3.76 -6.86
C LEU A 197 -4.68 2.45 -6.97
N PHE A 198 -4.22 2.05 -8.16
CA PHE A 198 -3.37 0.88 -8.33
C PHE A 198 -2.08 0.98 -7.49
N PHE A 199 -1.54 2.19 -7.32
CA PHE A 199 -0.38 2.44 -6.44
C PHE A 199 -0.62 1.92 -5.02
N ALA A 200 -1.84 2.06 -4.49
CA ALA A 200 -2.19 1.60 -3.15
C ALA A 200 -2.08 0.07 -2.99
N PHE A 201 -2.26 -0.69 -4.07
CA PHE A 201 -2.15 -2.14 -4.07
C PHE A 201 -0.73 -2.65 -4.37
N ALA A 202 0.17 -1.83 -4.90
CA ALA A 202 1.51 -2.25 -5.38
C ALA A 202 2.42 -2.85 -4.30
N GLY A 203 2.03 -2.74 -3.02
CA GLY A 203 2.73 -3.34 -1.88
C GLY A 203 2.78 -4.88 -1.90
N TYR A 204 1.89 -5.57 -2.64
CA TYR A 204 1.96 -7.03 -2.78
C TYR A 204 3.31 -7.52 -3.35
N ALA A 205 4.01 -6.68 -4.12
CA ALA A 205 5.34 -6.99 -4.64
C ALA A 205 6.35 -7.31 -3.52
N ARG A 206 6.16 -6.78 -2.30
CA ARG A 206 6.99 -7.14 -1.15
C ARG A 206 6.85 -8.63 -0.78
N ILE A 207 5.65 -9.20 -0.87
CA ILE A 207 5.44 -10.63 -0.60
C ILE A 207 6.18 -11.47 -1.65
N ALA A 208 6.16 -11.05 -2.92
CA ALA A 208 6.84 -11.76 -4.00
C ALA A 208 8.37 -11.80 -3.84
N THR A 209 8.95 -10.87 -3.07
CA THR A 209 10.40 -10.85 -2.78
C THR A 209 10.81 -11.66 -1.55
N LEU A 210 9.86 -12.27 -0.82
CA LEU A 210 10.14 -13.04 0.40
C LEU A 210 10.57 -14.50 0.13
N GLY A 211 10.95 -14.86 -1.09
CA GLY A 211 11.24 -16.24 -1.47
C GLY A 211 12.26 -16.97 -0.57
N GLU A 212 13.22 -16.23 -0.03
CA GLU A 212 14.25 -16.77 0.86
C GLU A 212 13.92 -16.66 2.36
N GLU A 213 12.84 -15.95 2.71
CA GLU A 213 12.45 -15.68 4.10
C GLU A 213 11.27 -16.55 4.58
N VAL A 214 10.45 -17.09 3.65
CA VAL A 214 9.24 -17.85 3.95
C VAL A 214 9.46 -19.36 3.90
N ARG A 215 8.71 -20.10 4.72
CA ARG A 215 8.67 -21.57 4.64
C ARG A 215 7.88 -21.98 3.42
N ASP A 216 8.39 -22.93 2.64
CA ASP A 216 7.76 -23.46 1.43
C ASP A 216 7.24 -22.34 0.50
N PRO A 217 8.15 -21.54 -0.10
CA PRO A 217 7.79 -20.36 -0.87
C PRO A 217 6.83 -20.66 -2.02
N ALA A 218 6.95 -21.85 -2.62
CA ALA A 218 6.10 -22.29 -3.72
C ALA A 218 4.62 -22.41 -3.34
N ARG A 219 4.32 -22.64 -2.05
CA ARG A 219 2.94 -22.71 -1.53
C ARG A 219 2.55 -21.47 -0.74
N THR A 220 3.49 -20.89 0.03
CA THR A 220 3.22 -19.75 0.91
C THR A 220 2.94 -18.48 0.12
N ILE A 221 3.77 -18.14 -0.87
CA ILE A 221 3.64 -16.89 -1.62
C ILE A 221 2.34 -16.83 -2.44
N PRO A 222 1.96 -17.88 -3.22
CA PRO A 222 0.69 -17.86 -3.96
C PRO A 222 -0.57 -17.79 -3.10
N ARG A 223 -0.50 -18.17 -1.82
CA ARG A 223 -1.61 -18.04 -0.87
C ARG A 223 -1.62 -16.69 -0.17
N ALA A 224 -0.44 -16.20 0.22
CA ALA A 224 -0.32 -14.95 0.95
C ALA A 224 -0.69 -13.72 0.11
N ILE A 225 -0.31 -13.68 -1.17
CA ILE A 225 -0.58 -12.54 -2.06
C ILE A 225 -2.09 -12.30 -2.24
N PRO A 226 -2.92 -13.28 -2.67
CA PRO A 226 -4.37 -13.05 -2.83
C PRO A 226 -5.07 -12.72 -1.52
N LEU A 227 -4.66 -13.35 -0.41
CA LEU A 227 -5.24 -13.07 0.91
C LEU A 227 -4.95 -11.64 1.37
N ALA A 228 -3.69 -11.20 1.28
CA ALA A 228 -3.31 -9.84 1.64
C ALA A 228 -4.00 -8.81 0.73
N LEU A 229 -4.08 -9.07 -0.58
CA LEU A 229 -4.76 -8.20 -1.54
C LEU A 229 -6.26 -8.11 -1.25
N GLY A 230 -6.93 -9.24 -0.99
CA GLY A 230 -8.35 -9.27 -0.66
C GLY A 230 -8.68 -8.51 0.62
N LEU A 231 -7.89 -8.71 1.69
CA LEU A 231 -8.05 -7.97 2.94
C LEU A 231 -7.83 -6.47 2.74
N THR A 232 -6.79 -6.09 2.00
CA THR A 232 -6.53 -4.69 1.66
C THR A 232 -7.67 -4.07 0.87
N LEU A 233 -8.23 -4.78 -0.12
CA LEU A 233 -9.37 -4.32 -0.91
C LEU A 233 -10.59 -4.06 -0.04
N VAL A 234 -10.90 -4.96 0.89
CA VAL A 234 -12.03 -4.78 1.83
C VAL A 234 -11.82 -3.53 2.69
N VAL A 235 -10.62 -3.34 3.25
CA VAL A 235 -10.30 -2.13 4.03
C VAL A 235 -10.43 -0.88 3.17
N TYR A 236 -9.88 -0.87 1.96
CA TYR A 236 -9.93 0.29 1.08
C TYR A 236 -11.35 0.61 0.61
N ALA A 237 -12.16 -0.40 0.31
CA ALA A 237 -13.56 -0.20 -0.05
C ALA A 237 -14.36 0.40 1.11
N MET A 238 -14.19 -0.12 2.32
CA MET A 238 -14.86 0.41 3.51
C MET A 238 -14.46 1.86 3.80
N VAL A 239 -13.17 2.18 3.74
CA VAL A 239 -12.68 3.54 3.95
C VAL A 239 -13.17 4.47 2.85
N ALA A 240 -13.08 4.07 1.58
CA ALA A 240 -13.56 4.90 0.46
C ALA A 240 -15.07 5.20 0.57
N VAL A 241 -15.87 4.20 0.91
CA VAL A 241 -17.32 4.37 1.14
C VAL A 241 -17.58 5.34 2.28
N ALA A 242 -16.96 5.12 3.46
CA ALA A 242 -17.16 5.95 4.63
C ALA A 242 -16.77 7.43 4.36
N VAL A 243 -15.63 7.64 3.73
CA VAL A 243 -15.13 9.00 3.43
C VAL A 243 -15.98 9.67 2.35
N LEU A 244 -16.44 8.94 1.32
CA LEU A 244 -17.36 9.48 0.31
C LEU A 244 -18.71 9.86 0.89
N MET A 245 -19.27 9.04 1.78
CA MET A 245 -20.56 9.35 2.42
C MET A 245 -20.52 10.65 3.23
N VAL A 246 -19.36 10.96 3.85
CA VAL A 246 -19.20 12.15 4.68
C VAL A 246 -18.81 13.38 3.87
N LEU A 247 -17.78 13.28 3.01
CA LEU A 247 -17.22 14.43 2.27
C LEU A 247 -17.85 14.63 0.89
N GLY A 248 -18.40 13.57 0.30
CA GLY A 248 -18.78 13.56 -1.10
C GLY A 248 -17.58 13.59 -2.05
N PRO A 249 -17.77 13.39 -3.37
CA PRO A 249 -16.67 13.32 -4.34
C PRO A 249 -15.86 14.60 -4.44
N ARG A 250 -16.52 15.78 -4.41
CA ARG A 250 -15.86 17.09 -4.49
C ARG A 250 -15.07 17.39 -3.24
N GLY A 251 -15.69 17.27 -2.05
CA GLY A 251 -15.00 17.54 -0.78
C GLY A 251 -13.81 16.60 -0.57
N LEU A 252 -13.95 15.33 -0.94
CA LEU A 252 -12.83 14.38 -0.92
C LEU A 252 -11.70 14.78 -1.90
N GLY A 253 -12.06 15.24 -3.11
CA GLY A 253 -11.08 15.69 -4.10
C GLY A 253 -10.26 16.90 -3.65
N GLU A 254 -10.83 17.80 -2.87
CA GLU A 254 -10.20 19.03 -2.36
C GLU A 254 -9.44 18.80 -1.04
N ALA A 255 -9.68 17.68 -0.36
CA ALA A 255 -9.09 17.40 0.94
C ALA A 255 -7.55 17.24 0.86
N ALA A 256 -6.84 17.98 1.69
CA ALA A 256 -5.39 17.84 1.83
C ALA A 256 -5.02 16.60 2.65
N ALA A 257 -5.85 16.25 3.62
CA ALA A 257 -5.71 15.06 4.46
C ALA A 257 -7.09 14.38 4.60
N PRO A 258 -7.48 13.52 3.64
CA PRO A 258 -8.85 13.01 3.51
C PRO A 258 -9.43 12.36 4.77
N LEU A 259 -8.63 11.56 5.48
CA LEU A 259 -9.12 10.83 6.64
C LEU A 259 -9.40 11.75 7.85
N PRO A 260 -8.48 12.64 8.28
CA PRO A 260 -8.77 13.62 9.32
C PRO A 260 -9.92 14.56 8.94
N ASP A 261 -10.02 14.98 7.68
CA ASP A 261 -11.07 15.86 7.20
C ASP A 261 -12.44 15.17 7.24
N ALA A 262 -12.53 13.89 6.88
CA ALA A 262 -13.74 13.09 6.99
C ALA A 262 -14.18 12.91 8.45
N VAL A 263 -13.23 12.63 9.35
CA VAL A 263 -13.53 12.47 10.79
C VAL A 263 -14.07 13.77 11.39
N ARG A 264 -13.48 14.93 11.03
CA ARG A 264 -13.99 16.24 11.48
C ARG A 264 -15.38 16.55 10.92
N ALA A 265 -15.56 16.37 9.61
CA ALA A 265 -16.86 16.57 8.98
C ALA A 265 -17.94 15.63 9.52
N GLY A 266 -17.53 14.45 9.99
CA GLY A 266 -18.38 13.46 10.65
C GLY A 266 -18.71 13.77 12.12
N GLY A 267 -18.19 14.88 12.70
CA GLY A 267 -18.46 15.27 14.09
C GLY A 267 -17.62 14.54 15.13
N ALA A 268 -16.54 13.85 14.73
CA ALA A 268 -15.65 13.14 15.63
C ALA A 268 -14.28 13.83 15.77
N ASP A 269 -14.27 15.13 16.04
CA ASP A 269 -13.06 15.97 16.12
C ASP A 269 -12.00 15.42 17.07
N TRP A 270 -12.41 14.75 18.15
CA TRP A 270 -11.53 14.12 19.13
C TRP A 270 -10.62 13.03 18.53
N LEU A 271 -11.07 12.38 17.43
CA LEU A 271 -10.30 11.34 16.75
C LEU A 271 -9.30 11.94 15.74
N SER A 272 -9.46 13.17 15.30
CA SER A 272 -8.62 13.83 14.31
C SER A 272 -7.12 13.81 14.65
N PRO A 273 -6.68 14.02 15.91
CA PRO A 273 -5.26 13.92 16.28
C PRO A 273 -4.70 12.49 16.17
N VAL A 274 -5.55 11.47 16.34
CA VAL A 274 -5.14 10.06 16.27
C VAL A 274 -5.01 9.60 14.81
N VAL A 275 -5.80 10.20 13.90
CA VAL A 275 -5.81 9.87 12.47
C VAL A 275 -4.69 10.62 11.72
N ARG A 276 -4.13 11.65 12.32
CA ARG A 276 -2.95 12.38 11.83
C ARG A 276 -1.66 11.64 12.11
#